data_22750ee479fb8bf6ccdb2c8c0563d087
#
_entry.id   22750ee479fb8bf6ccdb2c8c0563d087
#
_cell.length_a   1.000
_cell.length_b   1.000
_cell.length_c   1.000
_cell.angle_alpha   90.00
_cell.angle_beta   90.00
_cell.angle_gamma   90.00
#
_symmetry.space_group_name_H-M   'P 1'
#
loop_
_entity.id
_entity.type
_entity.pdbx_description
1 polymer ?
#
loop_
_entity_poly.entity_id
_entity_poly.type
_entity_poly.pdbx_seq_one_letter_code
_entity_poly.pdbx_strand_id
1 'polypeptide(L)'
;MRFKKTMAIGLSSMMILGCFGGNSKAEKKKIELFNYIAGDDRVETSIKASRYSDSKTLVLASAYNFADALSSYNIVASKNAKLILVGENTDIEDLMRSQGIEKVYLIGGENTLKGKPVADAKMVVKDVQRIAGADRYETNKATLKVSDYDKVGVADGRNFPDALAASGLLKQHNLGLLLVNGAKPYDTVKQVEYTFGGTDSVKQDGGRRISGIDRYKTSREINKVIGVARNLVFASGQKWADALSALNFVNLKGGMALVSTEAHVDFDNDFKVTKASLEYKDLFGRVFVVGGDLNKYINKRVIEELQENGYASASPQRCNRNR
;
A
#
# COMPACT_ATOMS: atom_id res chain seq x y z
N MET A 1 49.95 8.18 48.03
CA MET A 1 51.31 8.46 47.53
C MET A 1 51.30 8.34 46.00
N ARG A 2 51.64 9.46 45.35
CA ARG A 2 52.05 9.63 43.93
C ARG A 2 51.09 9.20 42.81
N PHE A 3 50.47 10.18 42.13
CA PHE A 3 50.88 11.07 41.03
C PHE A 3 50.81 10.41 39.65
N LYS A 4 49.77 10.91 38.87
CA LYS A 4 49.85 11.76 37.64
C LYS A 4 50.39 11.04 36.39
N LYS A 5 49.72 11.17 35.28
CA LYS A 5 49.81 12.31 34.36
C LYS A 5 48.78 12.26 33.25
N THR A 6 48.08 13.35 33.09
CA THR A 6 47.34 13.83 31.92
C THR A 6 48.27 14.01 30.72
N MET A 7 47.82 13.65 29.55
CA MET A 7 48.42 14.13 28.30
C MET A 7 47.32 14.57 27.33
N ALA A 8 47.21 15.88 27.21
CA ALA A 8 46.42 16.55 26.18
C ALA A 8 47.25 16.59 24.88
N ILE A 9 46.67 16.19 23.79
CA ILE A 9 47.22 16.40 22.44
C ILE A 9 46.31 17.39 21.73
N GLY A 10 46.83 18.57 21.49
CA GLY A 10 46.21 19.64 20.75
C GLY A 10 46.13 19.28 19.26
N LEU A 11 44.97 19.51 18.65
CA LEU A 11 44.84 19.58 17.22
C LEU A 11 44.98 21.00 16.76
N SER A 12 46.05 21.24 16.06
CA SER A 12 46.38 22.47 15.30
C SER A 12 45.45 22.51 14.07
N SER A 13 44.63 23.52 14.02
CA SER A 13 43.83 23.92 12.83
C SER A 13 44.73 24.53 11.79
N MET A 14 44.85 23.90 10.64
CA MET A 14 45.45 24.47 9.46
C MET A 14 44.35 24.83 8.47
N MET A 15 43.97 26.12 8.44
CA MET A 15 43.16 26.71 7.38
C MET A 15 44.02 26.79 6.12
N ILE A 16 43.59 26.07 5.09
CA ILE A 16 44.03 26.34 3.72
C ILE A 16 42.89 27.04 3.00
N LEU A 17 43.05 28.39 2.82
CA LEU A 17 42.27 29.17 1.90
C LEU A 17 42.75 28.81 0.48
N GLY A 18 41.99 28.04 -0.25
CA GLY A 18 42.16 27.81 -1.68
C GLY A 18 40.99 28.43 -2.43
N CYS A 19 41.17 29.64 -2.97
CA CYS A 19 40.26 30.18 -3.96
C CYS A 19 40.39 29.39 -5.26
N PHE A 20 39.39 28.56 -5.56
CA PHE A 20 39.15 28.16 -6.94
C PHE A 20 37.71 28.50 -7.27
N GLY A 21 37.54 29.58 -8.05
CA GLY A 21 36.32 29.86 -8.76
C GLY A 21 36.05 28.77 -9.80
N GLY A 22 35.21 27.85 -9.44
CA GLY A 22 34.59 26.88 -10.32
C GLY A 22 33.09 27.00 -10.16
N ASN A 23 32.39 27.47 -11.20
CA ASN A 23 30.95 27.34 -11.33
C ASN A 23 30.57 25.84 -11.34
N SER A 24 30.59 25.19 -10.20
CA SER A 24 29.94 23.92 -10.05
C SER A 24 28.43 24.21 -10.03
N LYS A 25 27.78 24.07 -11.20
CA LYS A 25 26.34 23.81 -11.22
C LYS A 25 26.14 22.57 -10.36
N ALA A 26 25.67 22.79 -9.14
CA ALA A 26 25.23 21.69 -8.30
C ALA A 26 24.21 20.90 -9.13
N GLU A 27 24.60 19.70 -9.54
CA GLU A 27 23.68 18.77 -10.19
C GLU A 27 22.52 18.58 -9.21
N LYS A 28 21.35 19.17 -9.53
CA LYS A 28 20.15 18.99 -8.74
C LYS A 28 19.87 17.51 -8.75
N LYS A 29 20.10 16.84 -7.62
CA LYS A 29 19.81 15.42 -7.41
C LYS A 29 18.35 15.20 -7.79
N LYS A 30 18.11 14.44 -8.87
CA LYS A 30 16.80 14.18 -9.43
C LYS A 30 16.06 13.31 -8.42
N ILE A 31 15.13 13.90 -7.67
CA ILE A 31 14.34 13.18 -6.66
C ILE A 31 13.20 12.49 -7.42
N GLU A 32 13.23 11.18 -7.51
CA GLU A 32 12.10 10.39 -8.00
C GLU A 32 11.02 10.32 -6.91
N LEU A 33 10.15 11.34 -6.88
CA LEU A 33 9.05 11.41 -5.91
C LEU A 33 7.86 10.52 -6.30
N PHE A 34 7.70 10.22 -7.59
CA PHE A 34 6.54 9.51 -8.11
C PHE A 34 6.91 8.19 -8.74
N ASN A 35 6.21 7.14 -8.33
CA ASN A 35 6.33 5.80 -8.89
C ASN A 35 5.00 5.42 -9.52
N TYR A 36 5.00 5.20 -10.83
CA TYR A 36 3.83 4.78 -11.58
C TYR A 36 3.86 3.29 -11.82
N ILE A 37 2.82 2.61 -11.35
CA ILE A 37 2.71 1.17 -11.42
C ILE A 37 1.46 0.82 -12.21
N ALA A 38 1.65 0.38 -13.44
CA ALA A 38 0.60 -0.11 -14.31
C ALA A 38 1.15 -1.22 -15.22
N GLY A 39 0.37 -2.26 -15.39
CA GLY A 39 0.54 -3.30 -16.38
C GLY A 39 -0.48 -3.17 -17.51
N ASP A 40 -0.42 -4.06 -18.47
CA ASP A 40 -1.40 -4.15 -19.56
C ASP A 40 -2.75 -4.63 -19.01
N ASP A 41 -2.71 -5.41 -17.94
CA ASP A 41 -3.89 -5.87 -17.20
C ASP A 41 -3.69 -5.79 -15.68
N ARG A 42 -4.73 -6.22 -14.95
CA ARG A 42 -4.74 -6.24 -13.47
C ARG A 42 -3.75 -7.23 -12.86
N VAL A 43 -3.45 -8.32 -13.56
CA VAL A 43 -2.47 -9.32 -13.13
C VAL A 43 -1.07 -8.71 -13.20
N GLU A 44 -0.72 -8.17 -14.35
CA GLU A 44 0.57 -7.53 -14.55
C GLU A 44 0.76 -6.30 -13.65
N THR A 45 -0.29 -5.50 -13.43
CA THR A 45 -0.25 -4.39 -12.47
C THR A 45 0.12 -4.90 -11.08
N SER A 46 -0.50 -5.99 -10.60
CA SER A 46 -0.21 -6.56 -9.29
C SER A 46 1.22 -7.15 -9.22
N ILE A 47 1.69 -7.79 -10.28
CA ILE A 47 3.07 -8.30 -10.38
C ILE A 47 4.07 -7.14 -10.30
N LYS A 48 3.85 -6.06 -11.03
CA LYS A 48 4.70 -4.86 -10.97
C LYS A 48 4.71 -4.24 -9.59
N ALA A 49 3.54 -4.14 -8.94
CA ALA A 49 3.43 -3.63 -7.57
C ALA A 49 4.17 -4.52 -6.56
N SER A 50 4.11 -5.84 -6.72
CA SER A 50 4.76 -6.80 -5.81
C SER A 50 6.30 -6.70 -5.79
N ARG A 51 6.90 -6.17 -6.86
CA ARG A 51 8.37 -5.98 -6.98
C ARG A 51 8.95 -4.91 -6.04
N TYR A 52 8.10 -4.11 -5.40
CA TYR A 52 8.52 -3.12 -4.40
C TYR A 52 8.70 -3.72 -3.00
N SER A 53 8.45 -5.01 -2.84
CA SER A 53 8.67 -5.76 -1.60
C SER A 53 9.69 -6.88 -1.82
N ASP A 54 10.67 -6.99 -0.92
CA ASP A 54 11.67 -8.08 -0.92
C ASP A 54 11.19 -9.30 -0.14
N SER A 55 9.93 -9.32 0.28
CA SER A 55 9.36 -10.43 1.04
C SER A 55 9.49 -11.77 0.30
N LYS A 56 9.77 -12.81 1.04
CA LYS A 56 9.73 -14.21 0.56
C LYS A 56 8.38 -14.88 0.81
N THR A 57 7.45 -14.15 1.42
CA THR A 57 6.07 -14.58 1.61
C THR A 57 5.17 -13.95 0.56
N LEU A 58 4.43 -14.77 -0.17
CA LEU A 58 3.54 -14.37 -1.25
C LEU A 58 2.08 -14.68 -0.87
N VAL A 59 1.20 -13.74 -1.13
CA VAL A 59 -0.25 -13.93 -1.11
C VAL A 59 -0.76 -13.99 -2.55
N LEU A 60 -1.48 -15.03 -2.88
CA LEU A 60 -2.22 -15.15 -4.14
C LEU A 60 -3.72 -14.98 -3.88
N ALA A 61 -4.35 -14.12 -4.68
CA ALA A 61 -5.79 -13.89 -4.64
C ALA A 61 -6.35 -13.75 -6.07
N SER A 62 -7.66 -13.96 -6.22
CA SER A 62 -8.30 -13.87 -7.54
C SER A 62 -8.21 -12.46 -8.12
N ALA A 63 -7.84 -12.37 -9.40
CA ALA A 63 -7.87 -11.14 -10.17
C ALA A 63 -9.29 -10.78 -10.67
N TYR A 64 -10.27 -11.67 -10.51
CA TYR A 64 -11.61 -11.52 -11.08
C TYR A 64 -12.72 -11.49 -10.05
N ASN A 65 -12.41 -11.77 -8.78
CA ASN A 65 -13.36 -11.72 -7.67
C ASN A 65 -12.74 -11.04 -6.45
N PHE A 66 -13.23 -9.84 -6.11
CA PHE A 66 -12.70 -9.09 -4.98
C PHE A 66 -13.17 -9.64 -3.62
N ALA A 67 -14.21 -10.45 -3.59
CA ALA A 67 -14.90 -10.82 -2.37
C ALA A 67 -13.95 -11.44 -1.31
N ASP A 68 -13.22 -12.49 -1.70
CA ASP A 68 -12.20 -13.09 -0.84
C ASP A 68 -10.90 -12.28 -0.82
N ALA A 69 -10.56 -11.68 -1.98
CA ALA A 69 -9.29 -10.97 -2.15
C ALA A 69 -9.12 -9.77 -1.21
N LEU A 70 -10.21 -9.14 -0.74
CA LEU A 70 -10.17 -8.08 0.29
C LEU A 70 -9.52 -8.56 1.59
N SER A 71 -9.70 -9.84 1.93
CA SER A 71 -9.15 -10.44 3.14
C SER A 71 -7.62 -10.58 3.11
N SER A 72 -7.01 -10.39 1.92
CA SER A 72 -5.55 -10.43 1.75
C SER A 72 -4.82 -9.40 2.60
N TYR A 73 -5.46 -8.24 2.92
CA TYR A 73 -4.88 -7.24 3.80
C TYR A 73 -4.32 -7.86 5.08
N ASN A 74 -5.10 -8.71 5.75
CA ASN A 74 -4.73 -9.30 7.04
C ASN A 74 -3.41 -10.06 6.97
N ILE A 75 -3.19 -10.83 5.90
CA ILE A 75 -1.96 -11.61 5.69
C ILE A 75 -0.83 -10.71 5.19
N VAL A 76 -1.09 -9.84 4.20
CA VAL A 76 -0.09 -8.91 3.65
C VAL A 76 0.50 -8.06 4.76
N ALA A 77 -0.34 -7.48 5.61
CA ALA A 77 0.09 -6.57 6.66
C ALA A 77 0.76 -7.29 7.84
N SER A 78 0.22 -8.44 8.31
CA SER A 78 0.75 -9.16 9.47
C SER A 78 2.03 -9.93 9.17
N LYS A 79 2.15 -10.52 7.97
CA LYS A 79 3.29 -11.35 7.56
C LYS A 79 4.31 -10.61 6.70
N ASN A 80 4.15 -9.29 6.54
CA ASN A 80 4.96 -8.47 5.62
C ASN A 80 5.03 -9.08 4.22
N ALA A 81 3.92 -9.68 3.76
CA ALA A 81 3.87 -10.41 2.50
C ALA A 81 3.66 -9.48 1.30
N LYS A 82 3.98 -9.95 0.12
CA LYS A 82 3.59 -9.33 -1.15
C LYS A 82 2.30 -9.97 -1.68
N LEU A 83 1.53 -9.23 -2.47
CA LEU A 83 0.28 -9.68 -3.09
C LEU A 83 0.41 -9.76 -4.60
N ILE A 84 0.00 -10.86 -5.18
CA ILE A 84 -0.20 -10.99 -6.63
C ILE A 84 -1.64 -11.46 -6.88
N LEU A 85 -2.32 -10.73 -7.76
CA LEU A 85 -3.64 -11.11 -8.26
C LEU A 85 -3.44 -12.05 -9.46
N VAL A 86 -4.16 -13.16 -9.47
CA VAL A 86 -4.01 -14.20 -10.50
C VAL A 86 -5.33 -14.61 -11.12
N GLY A 87 -5.30 -14.95 -12.40
CA GLY A 87 -6.34 -15.69 -13.10
C GLY A 87 -6.02 -17.19 -13.15
N GLU A 88 -6.95 -17.99 -13.64
CA GLU A 88 -6.80 -19.44 -13.68
C GLU A 88 -5.59 -19.93 -14.51
N ASN A 89 -5.22 -19.19 -15.56
CA ASN A 89 -4.13 -19.54 -16.48
C ASN A 89 -2.86 -18.71 -16.21
N THR A 90 -2.80 -17.94 -15.13
CA THR A 90 -1.63 -17.11 -14.83
C THR A 90 -0.43 -17.99 -14.49
N ASP A 91 0.67 -17.81 -15.23
CA ASP A 91 1.95 -18.46 -14.96
C ASP A 91 2.79 -17.60 -14.04
N ILE A 92 3.17 -18.14 -12.89
CA ILE A 92 3.98 -17.45 -11.87
C ILE A 92 5.17 -18.30 -11.39
N GLU A 93 5.45 -19.42 -12.03
CA GLU A 93 6.52 -20.32 -11.63
C GLU A 93 7.87 -19.62 -11.62
N ASP A 94 8.28 -19.07 -12.77
CA ASP A 94 9.57 -18.38 -12.89
C ASP A 94 9.67 -17.16 -11.97
N LEU A 95 8.57 -16.44 -11.77
CA LEU A 95 8.53 -15.33 -10.87
C LEU A 95 8.80 -15.78 -9.44
N MET A 96 8.15 -16.85 -8.97
CA MET A 96 8.36 -17.36 -7.61
C MET A 96 9.79 -17.87 -7.42
N ARG A 97 10.33 -18.59 -8.40
CA ARG A 97 11.72 -19.09 -8.38
C ARG A 97 12.73 -17.94 -8.35
N SER A 98 12.60 -16.98 -9.26
CA SER A 98 13.52 -15.84 -9.36
C SER A 98 13.50 -14.93 -8.13
N GLN A 99 12.36 -14.82 -7.46
CA GLN A 99 12.21 -14.04 -6.23
C GLN A 99 12.50 -14.86 -4.96
N GLY A 100 12.77 -16.16 -5.06
CA GLY A 100 13.04 -17.04 -3.94
C GLY A 100 11.90 -17.08 -2.95
N ILE A 101 10.67 -17.29 -3.43
CA ILE A 101 9.48 -17.38 -2.57
C ILE A 101 9.55 -18.65 -1.73
N GLU A 102 9.39 -18.50 -0.41
CA GLU A 102 9.49 -19.59 0.56
C GLU A 102 8.13 -20.01 1.12
N LYS A 103 7.17 -19.09 1.14
CA LYS A 103 5.82 -19.33 1.66
C LYS A 103 4.75 -18.69 0.77
N VAL A 104 3.66 -19.43 0.53
CA VAL A 104 2.51 -18.95 -0.23
C VAL A 104 1.22 -19.10 0.56
N TYR A 105 0.45 -18.03 0.65
CA TYR A 105 -0.92 -18.03 1.12
C TYR A 105 -1.88 -17.91 -0.07
N LEU A 106 -2.82 -18.85 -0.17
CA LEU A 106 -3.88 -18.85 -1.18
C LEU A 106 -5.16 -18.33 -0.53
N ILE A 107 -5.60 -17.11 -0.89
CA ILE A 107 -6.78 -16.50 -0.28
C ILE A 107 -8.01 -16.73 -1.17
N GLY A 108 -8.94 -17.52 -0.66
CA GLY A 108 -10.18 -17.90 -1.32
C GLY A 108 -10.32 -19.40 -1.57
N GLY A 109 -11.57 -19.83 -1.78
CA GLY A 109 -11.94 -21.21 -2.03
C GLY A 109 -11.45 -21.72 -3.38
N GLU A 110 -11.60 -23.05 -3.59
CA GLU A 110 -11.17 -23.71 -4.84
C GLU A 110 -11.96 -23.25 -6.06
N ASN A 111 -13.16 -22.71 -5.87
CA ASN A 111 -13.97 -22.17 -6.97
C ASN A 111 -13.49 -20.78 -7.40
N THR A 112 -12.82 -20.04 -6.54
CA THR A 112 -12.37 -18.65 -6.81
C THR A 112 -10.89 -18.53 -7.12
N LEU A 113 -10.07 -19.44 -6.58
CA LEU A 113 -8.62 -19.46 -6.77
C LEU A 113 -8.16 -20.89 -7.07
N LYS A 114 -7.92 -21.17 -8.36
CA LYS A 114 -7.59 -22.48 -8.91
C LYS A 114 -6.66 -22.37 -10.11
N GLY A 115 -6.40 -23.48 -10.77
CA GLY A 115 -5.67 -23.56 -12.03
C GLY A 115 -4.16 -23.48 -11.88
N LYS A 116 -3.52 -22.96 -12.92
CA LYS A 116 -2.05 -22.96 -13.05
C LYS A 116 -1.34 -22.28 -11.86
N PRO A 117 -1.73 -21.09 -11.38
CA PRO A 117 -0.99 -20.44 -10.30
C PRO A 117 -1.00 -21.23 -8.98
N VAL A 118 -2.06 -22.02 -8.73
CA VAL A 118 -2.11 -22.90 -7.55
C VAL A 118 -1.22 -24.13 -7.75
N ALA A 119 -1.17 -24.67 -8.96
CA ALA A 119 -0.26 -25.76 -9.31
C ALA A 119 1.20 -25.33 -9.20
N ASP A 120 1.54 -24.18 -9.78
CA ASP A 120 2.87 -23.58 -9.71
C ASP A 120 3.33 -23.35 -8.27
N ALA A 121 2.43 -22.79 -7.43
CA ALA A 121 2.73 -22.57 -6.02
C ALA A 121 3.09 -23.86 -5.29
N LYS A 122 2.30 -24.93 -5.50
CA LYS A 122 2.53 -26.25 -4.87
C LYS A 122 3.79 -26.95 -5.41
N MET A 123 4.16 -26.68 -6.66
CA MET A 123 5.35 -27.25 -7.30
C MET A 123 6.63 -26.55 -6.82
N VAL A 124 6.60 -25.22 -6.68
CA VAL A 124 7.79 -24.41 -6.37
C VAL A 124 8.04 -24.29 -4.88
N VAL A 125 6.97 -24.17 -4.08
CA VAL A 125 7.04 -23.81 -2.64
C VAL A 125 6.50 -24.93 -1.77
N LYS A 126 7.27 -25.33 -0.75
CA LYS A 126 6.86 -26.40 0.18
C LYS A 126 5.77 -25.93 1.17
N ASP A 127 5.85 -24.68 1.61
CA ASP A 127 4.90 -24.11 2.57
C ASP A 127 3.81 -23.33 1.82
N VAL A 128 2.76 -24.04 1.43
CA VAL A 128 1.57 -23.47 0.77
C VAL A 128 0.36 -23.67 1.65
N GLN A 129 -0.24 -22.59 2.09
CA GLN A 129 -1.43 -22.62 2.94
C GLN A 129 -2.62 -21.94 2.26
N ARG A 130 -3.74 -22.68 2.08
CA ARG A 130 -4.99 -22.09 1.65
C ARG A 130 -5.78 -21.57 2.86
N ILE A 131 -6.33 -20.36 2.72
CA ILE A 131 -7.21 -19.73 3.70
C ILE A 131 -8.51 -19.38 3.00
N ALA A 132 -9.59 -20.04 3.39
CA ALA A 132 -10.91 -19.90 2.79
C ALA A 132 -12.00 -20.16 3.82
N GLY A 133 -13.20 -19.65 3.57
CA GLY A 133 -14.43 -19.95 4.30
C GLY A 133 -15.58 -20.19 3.33
N ALA A 134 -16.77 -20.40 3.86
CA ALA A 134 -17.98 -20.62 3.06
C ALA A 134 -18.37 -19.38 2.24
N ASP A 135 -18.05 -18.21 2.76
CA ASP A 135 -18.25 -16.91 2.10
C ASP A 135 -17.08 -15.95 2.42
N ARG A 136 -17.16 -14.73 1.90
CA ARG A 136 -16.13 -13.69 2.09
C ARG A 136 -15.90 -13.32 3.55
N TYR A 137 -16.95 -13.39 4.38
CA TYR A 137 -16.87 -13.04 5.80
C TYR A 137 -16.16 -14.14 6.58
N GLU A 138 -16.46 -15.39 6.28
CA GLU A 138 -15.76 -16.54 6.89
C GLU A 138 -14.32 -16.65 6.37
N THR A 139 -14.05 -16.36 5.09
CA THR A 139 -12.68 -16.23 4.56
C THR A 139 -11.92 -15.13 5.32
N ASN A 140 -12.57 -13.99 5.58
CA ASN A 140 -11.97 -12.90 6.34
C ASN A 140 -11.67 -13.27 7.79
N LYS A 141 -12.59 -13.91 8.49
CA LYS A 141 -12.37 -14.42 9.85
C LYS A 141 -11.21 -15.43 9.89
N ALA A 142 -11.11 -16.30 8.89
CA ALA A 142 -10.00 -17.24 8.78
C ALA A 142 -8.65 -16.53 8.59
N THR A 143 -8.59 -15.46 7.80
CA THR A 143 -7.37 -14.65 7.67
C THR A 143 -7.03 -13.92 8.97
N LEU A 144 -8.01 -13.40 9.70
CA LEU A 144 -7.83 -12.78 11.01
C LEU A 144 -7.27 -13.76 12.04
N LYS A 145 -7.70 -15.02 12.02
CA LYS A 145 -7.17 -16.07 12.89
C LYS A 145 -5.68 -16.35 12.62
N VAL A 146 -5.28 -16.39 11.34
CA VAL A 146 -3.87 -16.61 10.93
C VAL A 146 -3.01 -15.39 11.21
N SER A 147 -3.58 -14.20 11.14
CA SER A 147 -2.87 -12.92 11.34
C SER A 147 -2.66 -12.55 12.79
N ASP A 148 -3.47 -13.11 13.69
CA ASP A 148 -3.40 -12.96 15.13
C ASP A 148 -3.47 -11.52 15.65
N TYR A 149 -4.32 -10.71 15.03
CA TYR A 149 -4.60 -9.35 15.52
C TYR A 149 -5.55 -9.39 16.72
N ASP A 150 -5.25 -8.65 17.78
CA ASP A 150 -6.11 -8.49 18.96
C ASP A 150 -7.28 -7.55 18.70
N LYS A 151 -7.03 -6.51 17.92
CA LYS A 151 -7.98 -5.45 17.61
C LYS A 151 -8.21 -5.35 16.11
N VAL A 152 -9.37 -4.80 15.73
CA VAL A 152 -9.78 -4.69 14.34
C VAL A 152 -10.38 -3.32 14.02
N GLY A 153 -10.29 -2.97 12.73
CA GLY A 153 -11.20 -2.01 12.12
C GLY A 153 -12.22 -2.73 11.27
N VAL A 154 -13.45 -2.26 11.27
CA VAL A 154 -14.59 -2.86 10.59
C VAL A 154 -14.92 -2.11 9.31
N ALA A 155 -15.17 -2.84 8.22
CA ALA A 155 -15.66 -2.28 6.95
C ALA A 155 -16.69 -3.22 6.30
N ASP A 156 -17.51 -2.65 5.40
CA ASP A 156 -18.49 -3.44 4.64
C ASP A 156 -17.80 -4.32 3.59
N GLY A 157 -17.98 -5.63 3.72
CA GLY A 157 -17.44 -6.61 2.76
C GLY A 157 -18.25 -6.72 1.46
N ARG A 158 -19.40 -6.04 1.32
CA ARG A 158 -20.18 -6.01 0.06
C ARG A 158 -19.52 -5.10 -0.97
N ASN A 159 -18.72 -4.12 -0.52
CA ASN A 159 -17.97 -3.17 -1.33
C ASN A 159 -16.49 -3.13 -0.93
N PHE A 160 -15.65 -2.63 -1.82
CA PHE A 160 -14.20 -2.62 -1.58
C PHE A 160 -13.61 -1.29 -1.07
N PRO A 161 -14.19 -0.10 -1.39
CA PRO A 161 -13.45 1.16 -1.25
C PRO A 161 -13.06 1.50 0.18
N ASP A 162 -14.00 1.44 1.12
CA ASP A 162 -13.76 1.80 2.52
C ASP A 162 -12.76 0.82 3.17
N ALA A 163 -12.89 -0.48 2.86
CA ALA A 163 -11.98 -1.52 3.34
C ALA A 163 -10.53 -1.31 2.88
N LEU A 164 -10.34 -0.95 1.60
CA LEU A 164 -9.01 -0.72 1.05
C LEU A 164 -8.42 0.61 1.49
N ALA A 165 -9.23 1.69 1.53
CA ALA A 165 -8.79 2.98 2.04
C ALA A 165 -8.28 2.90 3.49
N ALA A 166 -8.90 2.04 4.31
CA ALA A 166 -8.52 1.81 5.69
C ALA A 166 -7.13 1.18 5.87
N SER A 167 -6.59 0.51 4.86
CA SER A 167 -5.40 -0.36 4.97
C SER A 167 -4.18 0.33 5.59
N GLY A 168 -3.90 1.58 5.23
CA GLY A 168 -2.80 2.37 5.78
C GLY A 168 -2.96 2.67 7.28
N LEU A 169 -4.17 3.10 7.69
CA LEU A 169 -4.48 3.38 9.09
C LEU A 169 -4.46 2.11 9.94
N LEU A 170 -5.05 1.04 9.44
CA LEU A 170 -5.06 -0.27 10.12
C LEU A 170 -3.62 -0.76 10.35
N LYS A 171 -2.75 -0.66 9.35
CA LYS A 171 -1.34 -1.03 9.51
C LYS A 171 -0.60 -0.16 10.52
N GLN A 172 -0.85 1.15 10.50
CA GLN A 172 -0.22 2.10 11.43
C GLN A 172 -0.55 1.77 12.89
N HIS A 173 -1.78 1.31 13.14
CA HIS A 173 -2.29 1.00 14.49
C HIS A 173 -2.18 -0.50 14.84
N ASN A 174 -1.57 -1.31 13.98
CA ASN A 174 -1.47 -2.77 14.15
C ASN A 174 -2.85 -3.45 14.32
N LEU A 175 -3.78 -3.12 13.44
CA LEU A 175 -5.15 -3.62 13.45
C LEU A 175 -5.42 -4.57 12.30
N GLY A 176 -6.23 -5.58 12.56
CA GLY A 176 -6.81 -6.42 11.50
C GLY A 176 -8.00 -5.73 10.80
N LEU A 177 -8.32 -6.17 9.61
CA LEU A 177 -9.52 -5.77 8.87
C LEU A 177 -10.60 -6.83 9.08
N LEU A 178 -11.69 -6.46 9.76
CA LEU A 178 -12.88 -7.30 9.86
C LEU A 178 -13.91 -6.85 8.81
N LEU A 179 -14.19 -7.74 7.86
CA LEU A 179 -15.25 -7.54 6.88
C LEU A 179 -16.58 -8.04 7.42
N VAL A 180 -17.61 -7.23 7.33
CA VAL A 180 -18.97 -7.54 7.79
C VAL A 180 -20.00 -7.31 6.68
N ASN A 181 -21.17 -7.95 6.78
CA ASN A 181 -22.33 -7.49 6.04
C ASN A 181 -22.89 -6.25 6.74
N GLY A 182 -22.49 -5.08 6.30
CA GLY A 182 -22.81 -3.84 6.97
C GLY A 182 -24.31 -3.49 7.04
N ALA A 183 -25.17 -4.19 6.29
CA ALA A 183 -26.63 -4.03 6.37
C ALA A 183 -27.26 -4.75 7.59
N LYS A 184 -26.48 -5.59 8.29
CA LYS A 184 -26.95 -6.42 9.41
C LYS A 184 -26.07 -6.19 10.64
N PRO A 185 -26.55 -6.45 11.86
CA PRO A 185 -25.70 -6.58 13.03
C PRO A 185 -24.61 -7.64 12.80
N TYR A 186 -23.46 -7.43 13.41
CA TYR A 186 -22.36 -8.38 13.39
C TYR A 186 -21.84 -8.65 14.80
N ASP A 187 -21.32 -9.83 15.03
CA ASP A 187 -20.66 -10.23 16.26
C ASP A 187 -19.17 -10.41 16.05
N THR A 188 -18.40 -10.00 17.01
CA THR A 188 -16.96 -10.22 17.07
C THR A 188 -16.48 -10.29 18.50
N VAL A 189 -15.52 -11.19 18.75
CA VAL A 189 -14.79 -11.27 20.01
C VAL A 189 -13.59 -10.31 20.04
N LYS A 190 -13.26 -9.72 18.88
CA LYS A 190 -12.17 -8.76 18.77
C LYS A 190 -12.64 -7.37 19.18
N GLN A 191 -11.77 -6.60 19.83
CA GLN A 191 -12.04 -5.20 20.12
C GLN A 191 -12.07 -4.40 18.81
N VAL A 192 -13.19 -3.71 18.56
CA VAL A 192 -13.33 -2.81 17.41
C VAL A 192 -12.80 -1.44 17.77
N GLU A 193 -11.80 -0.96 17.04
CA GLU A 193 -11.20 0.36 17.24
C GLU A 193 -11.76 1.41 16.26
N TYR A 194 -11.99 1.00 15.02
CA TYR A 194 -12.57 1.85 13.99
C TYR A 194 -13.69 1.16 13.23
N THR A 195 -14.66 1.98 12.79
CA THR A 195 -15.66 1.59 11.77
C THR A 195 -15.49 2.50 10.56
N PHE A 196 -15.25 1.92 9.39
CA PHE A 196 -15.03 2.65 8.14
C PHE A 196 -16.28 2.65 7.26
N GLY A 197 -16.62 3.83 6.77
CA GLY A 197 -17.82 4.06 5.97
C GLY A 197 -19.00 4.62 6.77
N GLY A 198 -19.97 5.19 6.05
CA GLY A 198 -21.19 5.75 6.62
C GLY A 198 -22.13 4.69 7.21
N THR A 199 -23.20 5.14 7.85
CA THR A 199 -24.24 4.27 8.44
C THR A 199 -24.97 3.42 7.40
N ASP A 200 -25.01 3.85 6.13
CA ASP A 200 -25.55 3.05 5.02
C ASP A 200 -24.62 1.90 4.63
N SER A 201 -23.31 2.07 4.81
CA SER A 201 -22.31 1.03 4.58
C SER A 201 -22.28 0.05 5.74
N VAL A 202 -22.08 0.53 6.97
CA VAL A 202 -22.03 -0.28 8.18
C VAL A 202 -23.02 0.34 9.22
N LYS A 203 -24.17 -0.30 9.39
CA LYS A 203 -25.23 0.19 10.28
C LYS A 203 -24.83 0.19 11.75
N GLN A 204 -24.16 -0.88 12.18
CA GLN A 204 -23.74 -1.02 13.57
C GLN A 204 -22.49 -0.19 13.86
N ASP A 205 -22.53 0.58 14.93
CA ASP A 205 -21.35 1.28 15.44
C ASP A 205 -20.44 0.33 16.22
N GLY A 206 -19.14 0.52 16.04
CA GLY A 206 -18.10 -0.12 16.82
C GLY A 206 -16.82 0.72 16.73
N GLY A 207 -16.28 1.11 17.88
CA GLY A 207 -15.14 2.03 17.90
C GLY A 207 -15.43 3.41 17.28
N ARG A 208 -14.37 4.10 16.85
CA ARG A 208 -14.48 5.41 16.21
C ARG A 208 -14.89 5.28 14.75
N ARG A 209 -16.01 5.86 14.35
CA ARG A 209 -16.42 5.91 12.94
C ARG A 209 -15.62 6.94 12.16
N ILE A 210 -15.15 6.53 10.97
CA ILE A 210 -14.49 7.39 9.99
C ILE A 210 -15.25 7.24 8.67
N SER A 211 -15.88 8.31 8.21
CA SER A 211 -16.69 8.28 7.00
C SER A 211 -16.75 9.64 6.30
N GLY A 212 -17.08 9.63 5.03
CA GLY A 212 -17.44 10.79 4.22
C GLY A 212 -18.73 10.53 3.45
N ILE A 213 -19.18 11.52 2.69
CA ILE A 213 -20.38 11.41 1.86
C ILE A 213 -20.23 10.40 0.71
N ASP A 214 -19.00 10.11 0.33
CA ASP A 214 -18.63 9.13 -0.69
C ASP A 214 -17.31 8.45 -0.31
N ARG A 215 -16.87 7.47 -1.13
CA ARG A 215 -15.63 6.71 -0.95
C ARG A 215 -14.37 7.57 -0.96
N TYR A 216 -14.35 8.63 -1.74
CA TYR A 216 -13.21 9.55 -1.86
C TYR A 216 -13.10 10.40 -0.62
N LYS A 217 -14.23 10.93 -0.14
CA LYS A 217 -14.26 11.68 1.12
C LYS A 217 -13.94 10.79 2.32
N THR A 218 -14.45 9.55 2.35
CA THR A 218 -14.07 8.56 3.40
C THR A 218 -12.56 8.34 3.39
N SER A 219 -11.95 8.13 2.22
CA SER A 219 -10.50 7.97 2.09
C SER A 219 -9.72 9.18 2.64
N ARG A 220 -10.18 10.41 2.34
CA ARG A 220 -9.57 11.64 2.86
C ARG A 220 -9.67 11.74 4.38
N GLU A 221 -10.82 11.41 4.95
CA GLU A 221 -10.99 11.44 6.42
C GLU A 221 -10.10 10.40 7.11
N ILE A 222 -9.90 9.23 6.50
CA ILE A 222 -8.93 8.23 6.97
C ILE A 222 -7.51 8.79 6.91
N ASN A 223 -7.11 9.41 5.78
CA ASN A 223 -5.78 10.00 5.62
C ASN A 223 -5.51 11.15 6.60
N LYS A 224 -6.54 11.93 6.97
CA LYS A 224 -6.41 12.94 8.03
C LYS A 224 -6.09 12.33 9.40
N VAL A 225 -6.64 11.14 9.70
CA VAL A 225 -6.34 10.42 10.95
C VAL A 225 -4.92 9.84 10.92
N ILE A 226 -4.47 9.34 9.77
CA ILE A 226 -3.08 8.89 9.57
C ILE A 226 -2.09 10.05 9.83
N GLY A 227 -2.47 11.27 9.45
CA GLY A 227 -1.64 12.45 9.58
C GLY A 227 -0.51 12.47 8.55
N VAL A 228 0.70 12.88 8.96
CA VAL A 228 1.86 12.95 8.08
C VAL A 228 2.35 11.54 7.76
N ALA A 229 2.11 11.10 6.53
CA ALA A 229 2.54 9.81 6.03
C ALA A 229 3.84 9.96 5.21
N ARG A 230 4.79 9.03 5.39
CA ARG A 230 6.02 9.00 4.57
C ARG A 230 5.77 8.57 3.14
N ASN A 231 4.72 7.84 2.90
CA ASN A 231 4.35 7.33 1.59
C ASN A 231 2.86 7.52 1.37
N LEU A 232 2.48 7.93 0.17
CA LEU A 232 1.09 8.05 -0.23
C LEU A 232 0.86 7.17 -1.45
N VAL A 233 -0.22 6.41 -1.43
CA VAL A 233 -0.59 5.50 -2.51
C VAL A 233 -1.91 5.94 -3.11
N PHE A 234 -1.90 6.34 -4.37
CA PHE A 234 -3.11 6.63 -5.13
C PHE A 234 -3.56 5.37 -5.87
N ALA A 235 -4.82 5.03 -5.74
CA ALA A 235 -5.45 3.92 -6.47
C ALA A 235 -6.86 4.32 -6.91
N SER A 236 -7.40 3.62 -7.92
CA SER A 236 -8.75 3.91 -8.41
C SER A 236 -9.81 3.55 -7.38
N GLY A 237 -10.69 4.49 -7.05
CA GLY A 237 -11.88 4.22 -6.25
C GLY A 237 -12.97 3.44 -7.01
N GLN A 238 -12.78 3.20 -8.30
CA GLN A 238 -13.73 2.48 -9.17
C GLN A 238 -13.21 1.10 -9.57
N LYS A 239 -11.88 0.93 -9.68
CA LYS A 239 -11.23 -0.32 -10.11
C LYS A 239 -10.61 -1.04 -8.93
N TRP A 240 -11.32 -2.00 -8.38
CA TRP A 240 -10.91 -2.71 -7.18
C TRP A 240 -9.56 -3.46 -7.31
N ALA A 241 -9.23 -3.96 -8.51
CA ALA A 241 -8.00 -4.71 -8.72
C ALA A 241 -6.75 -3.84 -8.57
N ASP A 242 -6.79 -2.59 -9.07
CA ASP A 242 -5.71 -1.62 -8.88
C ASP A 242 -5.58 -1.26 -7.39
N ALA A 243 -6.71 -1.00 -6.73
CA ALA A 243 -6.72 -0.70 -5.30
C ALA A 243 -6.23 -1.88 -4.44
N LEU A 244 -6.53 -3.14 -4.82
CA LEU A 244 -5.96 -4.33 -4.17
C LEU A 244 -4.45 -4.45 -4.42
N SER A 245 -3.99 -4.19 -5.65
CA SER A 245 -2.56 -4.21 -5.98
C SER A 245 -1.77 -3.20 -5.15
N ALA A 246 -2.42 -2.09 -4.74
CA ALA A 246 -1.85 -1.10 -3.85
C ALA A 246 -1.58 -1.61 -2.43
N LEU A 247 -2.14 -2.75 -2.00
CA LEU A 247 -1.79 -3.39 -0.73
C LEU A 247 -0.31 -3.79 -0.64
N ASN A 248 0.39 -3.94 -1.76
CA ASN A 248 1.84 -4.17 -1.76
C ASN A 248 2.63 -3.04 -1.07
N PHE A 249 2.02 -1.86 -0.93
CA PHE A 249 2.65 -0.69 -0.32
C PHE A 249 2.25 -0.48 1.14
N VAL A 250 1.31 -1.27 1.68
CA VAL A 250 0.81 -1.08 3.05
C VAL A 250 1.90 -1.21 4.11
N ASN A 251 2.93 -2.01 3.84
CA ASN A 251 4.08 -2.18 4.74
C ASN A 251 5.09 -1.02 4.69
N LEU A 252 4.94 -0.07 3.74
CA LEU A 252 5.76 1.13 3.59
C LEU A 252 5.14 2.28 4.39
N LYS A 253 4.76 2.27 5.54
CA LYS A 253 4.22 3.37 6.38
C LYS A 253 3.60 4.52 5.57
N GLY A 254 2.32 4.46 5.32
CA GLY A 254 1.61 5.50 4.57
C GLY A 254 0.12 5.24 4.45
N GLY A 255 -0.61 6.25 4.00
CA GLY A 255 -2.04 6.15 3.70
C GLY A 255 -2.29 5.69 2.27
N MET A 256 -3.52 5.25 2.02
CA MET A 256 -4.03 5.03 0.67
C MET A 256 -5.08 6.10 0.38
N ALA A 257 -4.88 6.88 -0.69
CA ALA A 257 -5.88 7.79 -1.23
C ALA A 257 -6.58 7.12 -2.42
N LEU A 258 -7.88 6.97 -2.36
CA LEU A 258 -8.69 6.52 -3.48
C LEU A 258 -9.12 7.73 -4.31
N VAL A 259 -8.90 7.68 -5.62
CA VAL A 259 -9.28 8.75 -6.55
C VAL A 259 -10.10 8.21 -7.72
N SER A 260 -10.98 9.04 -8.26
CA SER A 260 -11.73 8.72 -9.46
C SER A 260 -10.94 9.06 -10.71
N THR A 261 -11.11 8.26 -11.76
CA THR A 261 -10.61 8.58 -13.11
C THR A 261 -11.44 9.67 -13.80
N GLU A 262 -12.68 9.88 -13.39
CA GLU A 262 -13.64 10.80 -14.00
C GLU A 262 -13.77 12.12 -13.23
N ALA A 263 -13.63 12.08 -11.91
CA ALA A 263 -13.68 13.26 -11.08
C ALA A 263 -12.32 13.95 -11.07
N HIS A 264 -12.33 15.27 -11.01
CA HIS A 264 -11.14 16.03 -10.68
C HIS A 264 -10.58 15.53 -9.36
N VAL A 265 -9.34 15.05 -9.38
CA VAL A 265 -8.59 14.85 -8.15
C VAL A 265 -8.65 16.17 -7.41
N ASP A 266 -9.19 16.14 -6.20
CA ASP A 266 -9.25 17.34 -5.37
C ASP A 266 -7.86 17.58 -4.80
N PHE A 267 -7.00 18.20 -5.63
CA PHE A 267 -5.61 18.47 -5.28
C PHE A 267 -5.49 19.30 -4.02
N ASP A 268 -6.42 20.22 -3.79
CA ASP A 268 -6.37 21.07 -2.60
C ASP A 268 -6.54 20.27 -1.30
N ASN A 269 -7.29 19.19 -1.33
CA ASN A 269 -7.50 18.35 -0.16
C ASN A 269 -6.64 17.07 -0.16
N ASP A 270 -6.49 16.40 -1.31
CA ASP A 270 -5.69 15.18 -1.40
C ASP A 270 -4.20 15.49 -1.39
N PHE A 271 -3.81 16.61 -2.00
CA PHE A 271 -2.42 17.06 -2.08
C PHE A 271 -1.94 17.80 -0.83
N LYS A 272 -2.83 18.39 -0.02
CA LYS A 272 -2.44 19.00 1.27
C LYS A 272 -1.81 17.97 2.21
N VAL A 273 -2.29 16.73 2.20
CA VAL A 273 -1.67 15.63 2.94
C VAL A 273 -0.29 15.33 2.36
N THR A 274 -0.15 15.34 1.03
CA THR A 274 1.11 15.09 0.31
C THR A 274 2.07 16.27 0.47
N LYS A 275 1.59 17.51 0.36
CA LYS A 275 2.38 18.74 0.52
C LYS A 275 2.95 18.86 1.92
N ALA A 276 2.16 18.59 2.96
CA ALA A 276 2.67 18.54 4.33
C ALA A 276 3.76 17.48 4.49
N SER A 277 3.67 16.34 3.79
CA SER A 277 4.70 15.31 3.78
C SER A 277 5.97 15.73 3.02
N LEU A 278 5.84 16.61 2.02
CA LEU A 278 6.96 17.12 1.20
C LEU A 278 7.66 18.32 1.85
N GLU A 279 6.95 19.13 2.64
CA GLU A 279 7.51 20.28 3.36
C GLU A 279 8.46 19.89 4.50
N TYR A 280 8.33 18.69 5.04
CA TYR A 280 9.29 18.11 5.97
C TYR A 280 10.51 17.57 5.20
N LYS A 281 11.46 18.44 4.91
CA LYS A 281 12.66 18.19 4.06
C LYS A 281 13.49 16.95 4.45
N ASP A 282 13.33 16.42 5.66
CA ASP A 282 14.05 15.26 6.16
C ASP A 282 13.22 13.95 6.15
N LEU A 283 11.96 14.00 5.69
CA LEU A 283 11.03 12.87 5.67
C LEU A 283 10.48 12.64 4.27
N PHE A 284 11.36 12.48 3.27
CA PHE A 284 10.95 12.21 1.89
C PHE A 284 10.07 10.98 1.80
N GLY A 285 8.77 11.20 1.65
CA GLY A 285 7.80 10.20 1.29
C GLY A 285 7.88 9.89 -0.20
N ARG A 286 7.49 8.68 -0.54
CA ARG A 286 7.27 8.28 -1.94
C ARG A 286 5.79 8.38 -2.24
N VAL A 287 5.49 8.79 -3.47
CA VAL A 287 4.13 8.71 -4.01
C VAL A 287 4.09 7.55 -4.99
N PHE A 288 3.12 6.68 -4.80
CA PHE A 288 2.84 5.56 -5.67
C PHE A 288 1.49 5.77 -6.33
N VAL A 289 1.42 5.60 -7.63
CA VAL A 289 0.19 5.67 -8.41
C VAL A 289 -0.03 4.32 -9.04
N VAL A 290 -1.07 3.61 -8.60
CA VAL A 290 -1.37 2.24 -9.01
C VAL A 290 -2.59 2.22 -9.93
N GLY A 291 -2.39 1.79 -11.16
CA GLY A 291 -3.42 1.70 -12.19
C GLY A 291 -3.16 2.62 -13.40
N GLY A 292 -3.37 2.08 -14.59
CA GLY A 292 -3.01 2.75 -15.85
C GLY A 292 -3.80 4.02 -16.14
N ASP A 293 -5.09 4.05 -15.79
CA ASP A 293 -5.94 5.20 -16.07
C ASP A 293 -5.59 6.39 -15.16
N LEU A 294 -5.18 6.12 -13.92
CA LEU A 294 -4.76 7.18 -12.99
C LEU A 294 -3.49 7.88 -13.45
N ASN A 295 -2.58 7.17 -14.10
CA ASN A 295 -1.32 7.72 -14.59
C ASN A 295 -1.51 8.91 -15.53
N LYS A 296 -2.60 8.92 -16.32
CA LYS A 296 -2.88 10.00 -17.28
C LYS A 296 -3.31 11.31 -16.59
N TYR A 297 -4.04 11.20 -15.47
CA TYR A 297 -4.63 12.35 -14.78
C TYR A 297 -3.71 12.91 -13.68
N ILE A 298 -3.11 12.05 -12.89
CA ILE A 298 -2.24 12.47 -11.79
C ILE A 298 -0.93 13.04 -12.33
N ASN A 299 -0.36 12.44 -13.39
CA ASN A 299 0.89 12.88 -14.00
C ASN A 299 0.90 14.36 -14.36
N LYS A 300 -0.09 14.79 -15.15
CA LYS A 300 -0.07 16.12 -15.72
C LYS A 300 -0.21 17.19 -14.63
N ARG A 301 -1.20 17.06 -13.77
CA ARG A 301 -1.56 18.06 -12.76
C ARG A 301 -0.55 18.12 -11.61
N VAL A 302 -0.09 16.96 -11.12
CA VAL A 302 0.89 16.92 -10.03
C VAL A 302 2.25 17.45 -10.48
N ILE A 303 2.64 17.18 -11.72
CA ILE A 303 3.89 17.72 -12.28
C ILE A 303 3.76 19.24 -12.45
N GLU A 304 2.65 19.73 -12.98
CA GLU A 304 2.39 21.17 -13.13
C GLU A 304 2.43 21.89 -11.78
N GLU A 305 1.76 21.37 -10.77
CA GLU A 305 1.75 21.99 -9.44
C GLU A 305 3.10 21.92 -8.71
N LEU A 306 3.85 20.84 -8.88
CA LEU A 306 5.23 20.75 -8.39
C LEU A 306 6.14 21.77 -9.07
N GLN A 307 5.98 21.98 -10.38
CA GLN A 307 6.73 22.97 -11.14
C GLN A 307 6.39 24.39 -10.71
N GLU A 308 5.12 24.72 -10.52
CA GLU A 308 4.65 26.01 -10.03
C GLU A 308 5.16 26.34 -8.62
N ASN A 309 5.35 25.32 -7.79
CA ASN A 309 5.90 25.47 -6.44
C ASN A 309 7.44 25.33 -6.38
N GLY A 310 8.13 25.36 -7.52
CA GLY A 310 9.60 25.43 -7.59
C GLY A 310 10.32 24.09 -7.36
N TYR A 311 9.61 22.96 -7.40
CA TYR A 311 10.20 21.64 -7.37
C TYR A 311 10.67 21.22 -8.77
N ALA A 312 11.88 20.65 -8.88
CA ALA A 312 12.38 20.15 -10.16
C ALA A 312 11.54 18.97 -10.66
N SER A 313 11.02 19.08 -11.91
CA SER A 313 10.21 18.04 -12.50
C SER A 313 10.96 16.71 -12.60
N ALA A 314 10.46 15.69 -11.94
CA ALA A 314 10.77 14.32 -12.29
C ALA A 314 10.00 13.99 -13.57
N SER A 315 10.68 13.88 -14.72
CA SER A 315 10.03 13.31 -15.89
C SER A 315 9.65 11.87 -15.59
N PRO A 316 8.44 11.42 -15.98
CA PRO A 316 8.03 10.04 -15.77
C PRO A 316 9.00 9.12 -16.50
N GLN A 317 9.81 8.39 -15.76
CA GLN A 317 10.55 7.28 -16.35
C GLN A 317 9.54 6.17 -16.58
N ARG A 318 9.21 5.94 -17.86
CA ARG A 318 8.67 4.65 -18.26
C ARG A 318 9.65 3.60 -17.78
N CYS A 319 9.22 2.74 -16.87
CA CYS A 319 10.01 1.61 -16.43
C CYS A 319 10.15 0.60 -17.57
N ASN A 320 10.97 0.95 -18.58
CA ASN A 320 11.49 -0.01 -19.54
C ASN A 320 12.68 -0.70 -18.85
N ARG A 321 12.41 -1.67 -18.02
CA ARG A 321 13.39 -2.69 -17.66
C ARG A 321 13.00 -4.00 -18.38
N ASN A 322 13.33 -4.03 -19.67
CA ASN A 322 13.74 -5.28 -20.29
C ASN A 322 15.15 -5.58 -19.76
N ARG A 323 15.24 -6.48 -18.81
CA ARG A 323 16.36 -7.43 -18.60
C ARG A 323 15.95 -8.40 -17.51
#